data_98b34ba8c2fda266684288b635280762
#
_entry.id   98b34ba8c2fda266684288b635280762
#
_cell.length_a   1.000
_cell.length_b   1.000
_cell.length_c   1.000
_cell.angle_alpha   90.00
_cell.angle_beta   90.00
_cell.angle_gamma   90.00
#
_symmetry.space_group_name_H-M   'P 1'
#
loop_
_entity.id
_entity.type
_entity.pdbx_description
1 polymer ?
#
loop_
_entity_poly.entity_id
_entity_poly.type
_entity_poly.pdbx_seq_one_letter_code
_entity_poly.pdbx_strand_id
1 'polypeptide(L)'
;MTRNRFVVVLLAAVLGIAALGYFWNSSRSNSAENSSTATVKGSPNLPDFYAVPASLRETSPGTILKSEPVQLAGLNGSMSRVMYSSTSEAGQTIAVTGLLAIPNGTPPNGGWPVITWAHGTTGLADSCAPSLTPDDFIEFVNPLLDAGYLVVATDYEGLGTPGRHPYISGNSEAYGTLDIVKAAQVFPGANASKNYVVWGHSQGGHAALFAGHAAEAYAPDLNLKGVVAGAPPSQLLLINEALQTSPYKHYLLMAAAGLNAAAGDATAPLEKVLTPAGLNFLSNVDTMCATELGKESSGLDIKTLQLADPASIPEWNNLLTNNDPGTFTEPIPSPLLIIHGGNDEQIPVVSSAALFDQLCKVGQVAQRWVFAGQSHAGVIAPSFSSMVKWIGDRFAGKPMPDPIVPDGAVVQSCPRN
;
A
#
# COMPACT_ATOMS: atom_id res chain seq x y z
N MET A 1 64.82 23.35 -21.41
CA MET A 1 64.74 24.67 -22.09
C MET A 1 63.33 25.22 -21.84
N THR A 2 63.32 26.32 -21.14
CA THR A 2 62.36 27.45 -21.06
C THR A 2 60.86 27.11 -20.79
N ARG A 3 60.31 27.29 -19.56
CA ARG A 3 60.09 28.47 -18.72
C ARG A 3 59.26 29.58 -19.37
N ASN A 4 58.00 29.82 -18.84
CA ASN A 4 57.42 31.07 -18.39
C ASN A 4 55.94 30.85 -18.05
N ARG A 5 55.39 30.98 -16.87
CA ARG A 5 55.15 32.04 -15.90
C ARG A 5 54.49 33.30 -16.51
N PHE A 6 53.26 33.61 -16.07
CA PHE A 6 52.74 34.94 -15.68
C PHE A 6 51.32 34.72 -15.09
N VAL A 7 51.05 34.89 -13.86
CA VAL A 7 50.94 36.03 -12.94
C VAL A 7 49.50 36.64 -12.92
N VAL A 8 48.94 36.55 -11.78
CA VAL A 8 47.79 37.13 -11.07
C VAL A 8 47.58 38.64 -11.35
N VAL A 9 46.31 39.08 -11.39
CA VAL A 9 45.88 40.39 -10.87
C VAL A 9 44.52 40.30 -10.20
N LEU A 10 44.51 40.56 -8.90
CA LEU A 10 43.36 40.98 -8.08
C LEU A 10 43.07 42.46 -8.36
N LEU A 11 41.79 42.84 -8.37
CA LEU A 11 41.41 44.22 -8.01
C LEU A 11 40.06 44.23 -7.28
N ALA A 12 40.15 44.64 -6.02
CA ALA A 12 39.03 44.97 -5.15
C ALA A 12 38.64 46.44 -5.41
N ALA A 13 37.38 46.76 -5.34
CA ALA A 13 36.89 48.10 -5.09
C ALA A 13 35.73 48.10 -4.12
N VAL A 14 35.94 48.76 -3.01
CA VAL A 14 35.06 49.03 -1.87
C VAL A 14 34.45 50.43 -2.04
N LEU A 15 33.28 50.63 -1.42
CA LEU A 15 32.62 51.83 -0.91
C LEU A 15 31.37 52.37 -1.65
N GLY A 16 30.34 52.51 -0.81
CA GLY A 16 29.20 53.38 -1.04
C GLY A 16 28.03 53.15 -0.06
N ILE A 17 28.17 53.70 1.17
CA ILE A 17 27.13 53.75 2.20
C ILE A 17 26.11 54.86 1.85
N ALA A 18 24.82 54.57 1.95
CA ALA A 18 23.83 55.60 2.27
C ALA A 18 22.68 54.96 3.04
N ALA A 19 22.59 55.32 4.32
CA ALA A 19 21.49 55.03 5.22
C ALA A 19 20.30 55.96 4.92
N LEU A 20 19.09 55.38 4.85
CA LEU A 20 17.84 56.13 5.10
C LEU A 20 16.95 55.25 5.97
N GLY A 21 16.86 55.68 7.23
CA GLY A 21 15.97 55.12 8.20
C GLY A 21 14.51 55.50 7.91
N TYR A 22 13.63 54.49 8.04
CA TYR A 22 12.22 54.74 8.26
C TYR A 22 11.81 54.09 9.58
N PHE A 23 11.52 54.94 10.54
CA PHE A 23 10.80 54.55 11.76
C PHE A 23 9.39 54.12 11.40
N TRP A 24 9.01 52.88 11.71
CA TRP A 24 7.62 52.50 11.81
C TRP A 24 7.31 52.00 13.19
N ASN A 25 6.39 52.71 13.77
CA ASN A 25 5.85 52.58 15.12
C ASN A 25 5.10 51.23 15.25
N SER A 26 5.55 50.34 16.12
CA SER A 26 4.88 49.11 16.44
C SER A 26 3.78 49.37 17.46
N SER A 27 2.55 49.44 17.01
CA SER A 27 1.38 49.26 17.88
C SER A 27 1.21 47.77 18.12
N ARG A 28 1.55 47.30 19.31
CA ARG A 28 1.19 45.96 19.79
C ARG A 28 -0.33 45.92 20.07
N SER A 29 -1.10 45.33 19.22
CA SER A 29 -2.40 44.77 19.51
C SER A 29 -2.22 43.34 19.90
N ASN A 30 -2.45 43.01 21.17
CA ASN A 30 -2.65 41.67 21.66
C ASN A 30 -3.99 41.16 21.11
N SER A 31 -3.97 40.46 19.98
CA SER A 31 -5.04 39.57 19.57
C SER A 31 -4.62 38.16 19.99
N ALA A 32 -5.38 37.59 20.93
CA ALA A 32 -5.35 36.19 21.24
C ALA A 32 -5.72 35.46 19.93
N GLU A 33 -4.73 34.86 19.26
CA GLU A 33 -4.97 33.95 18.14
C GLU A 33 -5.66 32.70 18.67
N ASN A 34 -6.98 32.64 18.44
CA ASN A 34 -7.65 31.36 18.35
C ASN A 34 -6.98 30.56 17.26
N SER A 35 -6.16 29.61 17.64
CA SER A 35 -5.60 28.61 16.74
C SER A 35 -6.73 27.70 16.27
N SER A 36 -7.53 28.18 15.32
CA SER A 36 -8.36 27.30 14.51
C SER A 36 -7.40 26.50 13.64
N THR A 37 -7.24 25.22 13.95
CA THR A 37 -6.58 24.25 13.07
C THR A 37 -7.28 24.27 11.72
N ALA A 38 -6.68 24.96 10.75
CA ALA A 38 -7.18 24.94 9.39
C ALA A 38 -7.13 23.50 8.90
N THR A 39 -8.28 22.91 8.57
CA THR A 39 -8.40 21.60 7.95
C THR A 39 -8.40 21.77 6.44
N VAL A 40 -7.59 21.00 5.73
CA VAL A 40 -7.77 20.84 4.29
C VAL A 40 -9.00 19.97 4.10
N LYS A 41 -10.05 20.51 3.46
CA LYS A 41 -11.24 19.72 3.17
C LYS A 41 -10.86 18.53 2.29
N GLY A 42 -11.22 17.34 2.74
CA GLY A 42 -11.23 16.15 1.88
C GLY A 42 -12.26 16.27 0.76
N SER A 43 -12.43 15.22 -0.02
CA SER A 43 -13.45 15.14 -1.07
C SER A 43 -14.81 15.63 -0.56
N PRO A 44 -15.55 16.48 -1.29
CA PRO A 44 -16.75 17.17 -0.76
C PRO A 44 -17.91 16.24 -0.37
N ASN A 45 -17.82 14.95 -0.69
CA ASN A 45 -18.87 13.94 -0.43
C ASN A 45 -18.50 12.95 0.69
N LEU A 46 -17.34 13.12 1.34
CA LEU A 46 -16.92 12.24 2.43
C LEU A 46 -17.32 12.80 3.80
N PRO A 47 -17.50 11.93 4.82
CA PRO A 47 -17.65 12.37 6.21
C PRO A 47 -16.50 13.29 6.67
N ASP A 48 -16.79 14.17 7.63
CA ASP A 48 -15.82 15.14 8.19
C ASP A 48 -14.57 14.47 8.78
N PHE A 49 -14.67 13.19 9.13
CA PHE A 49 -13.52 12.39 9.58
C PHE A 49 -12.36 12.42 8.56
N TYR A 50 -12.65 12.39 7.26
CA TYR A 50 -11.66 12.33 6.18
C TYR A 50 -11.00 13.68 5.85
N ALA A 51 -11.43 14.77 6.50
CA ALA A 51 -10.76 16.07 6.34
C ALA A 51 -9.38 16.05 7.04
N VAL A 52 -8.33 16.28 6.28
CA VAL A 52 -6.92 16.20 6.75
C VAL A 52 -6.56 17.46 7.57
N PRO A 53 -5.90 17.31 8.76
CA PRO A 53 -5.42 18.44 9.54
C PRO A 53 -4.30 19.21 8.84
N ALA A 54 -4.29 20.53 8.94
CA ALA A 54 -3.23 21.37 8.35
C ALA A 54 -1.84 21.19 9.00
N SER A 55 -1.79 20.66 10.24
CA SER A 55 -0.56 20.38 11.00
C SER A 55 0.18 19.11 10.57
N LEU A 56 -0.25 18.42 9.51
CA LEU A 56 0.31 17.15 9.07
C LEU A 56 1.83 17.17 8.82
N ARG A 57 2.39 18.29 8.38
CA ARG A 57 3.78 18.39 7.86
C ARG A 57 4.89 18.08 8.88
N GLU A 58 4.58 18.08 10.17
CA GLU A 58 5.56 17.93 11.26
C GLU A 58 5.43 16.58 11.99
N THR A 59 4.65 15.64 11.43
CA THR A 59 4.39 14.36 12.08
C THR A 59 5.29 13.26 11.54
N SER A 60 5.73 12.36 12.43
CA SER A 60 6.44 11.13 12.04
C SER A 60 5.46 10.07 11.55
N PRO A 61 5.87 9.19 10.61
CA PRO A 61 5.03 8.09 10.14
C PRO A 61 4.48 7.23 11.27
N GLY A 62 3.18 6.92 11.21
CA GLY A 62 2.46 6.19 12.26
C GLY A 62 1.89 7.06 13.39
N THR A 63 2.02 8.40 13.32
CA THR A 63 1.34 9.29 14.28
C THR A 63 -0.17 9.28 14.05
N ILE A 64 -0.96 9.03 15.09
CA ILE A 64 -2.43 9.16 15.02
C ILE A 64 -2.81 10.63 14.90
N LEU A 65 -3.52 10.98 13.84
CA LEU A 65 -4.03 12.34 13.57
C LEU A 65 -5.46 12.49 14.06
N LYS A 66 -6.29 11.45 13.85
CA LYS A 66 -7.69 11.36 14.31
C LYS A 66 -8.04 9.91 14.59
N SER A 67 -9.02 9.70 15.44
CA SER A 67 -9.68 8.40 15.62
C SER A 67 -11.12 8.60 16.03
N GLU A 68 -11.99 7.67 15.62
CA GLU A 68 -13.37 7.58 16.07
C GLU A 68 -13.77 6.12 16.24
N PRO A 69 -14.62 5.79 17.25
CA PRO A 69 -15.09 4.42 17.41
C PRO A 69 -16.07 4.06 16.28
N VAL A 70 -15.95 2.81 15.81
CA VAL A 70 -16.87 2.21 14.83
C VAL A 70 -17.73 1.20 15.57
N GLN A 71 -19.05 1.39 15.49
CA GLN A 71 -20.02 0.48 16.12
C GLN A 71 -20.53 -0.53 15.10
N LEU A 72 -20.13 -1.79 15.27
CA LEU A 72 -20.55 -2.89 14.39
C LEU A 72 -21.25 -3.98 15.19
N ALA A 73 -22.44 -4.35 14.76
CA ALA A 73 -23.15 -5.49 15.35
C ALA A 73 -22.40 -6.80 15.03
N GLY A 74 -22.16 -7.61 16.04
CA GLY A 74 -21.48 -8.91 15.88
C GLY A 74 -19.96 -8.86 15.81
N LEU A 75 -19.33 -7.74 16.06
CA LEU A 75 -17.87 -7.66 16.15
C LEU A 75 -17.39 -8.29 17.48
N ASN A 76 -16.40 -9.19 17.41
CA ASN A 76 -15.81 -9.88 18.57
C ASN A 76 -14.67 -9.07 19.22
N GLY A 77 -14.83 -7.77 19.29
CA GLY A 77 -13.83 -6.84 19.82
C GLY A 77 -14.33 -5.41 19.82
N SER A 78 -13.40 -4.47 19.72
CA SER A 78 -13.70 -3.06 19.45
C SER A 78 -13.00 -2.62 18.19
N MET A 79 -13.61 -1.70 17.43
CA MET A 79 -13.03 -1.16 16.21
C MET A 79 -13.03 0.36 16.25
N SER A 80 -11.99 0.94 15.70
CA SER A 80 -11.87 2.37 15.46
C SER A 80 -11.48 2.64 14.02
N ARG A 81 -12.06 3.67 13.43
CA ARG A 81 -11.51 4.31 12.25
C ARG A 81 -10.38 5.22 12.69
N VAL A 82 -9.25 5.15 12.02
CA VAL A 82 -8.07 5.95 12.33
C VAL A 82 -7.61 6.73 11.10
N MET A 83 -7.11 7.93 11.33
CA MET A 83 -6.29 8.67 10.37
C MET A 83 -4.90 8.79 10.97
N TYR A 84 -3.89 8.44 10.21
CA TYR A 84 -2.50 8.43 10.65
C TYR A 84 -1.59 9.06 9.59
N SER A 85 -0.42 9.53 10.02
CA SER A 85 0.61 10.00 9.10
C SER A 85 1.36 8.84 8.47
N SER A 86 1.66 8.97 7.19
CA SER A 86 2.46 8.03 6.41
C SER A 86 3.41 8.79 5.48
N THR A 87 4.10 8.06 4.63
CA THR A 87 5.03 8.59 3.63
C THR A 87 4.52 8.24 2.23
N SER A 88 4.46 9.21 1.34
CA SER A 88 4.12 8.97 -0.08
C SER A 88 5.30 8.33 -0.82
N GLU A 89 5.05 7.83 -2.05
CA GLU A 89 6.12 7.38 -2.97
C GLU A 89 7.21 8.44 -3.16
N ALA A 90 6.84 9.73 -3.18
CA ALA A 90 7.77 10.85 -3.31
C ALA A 90 8.47 11.25 -1.99
N GLY A 91 8.30 10.50 -0.90
CA GLY A 91 8.90 10.78 0.40
C GLY A 91 8.25 11.93 1.17
N GLN A 92 7.05 12.36 0.81
CA GLN A 92 6.33 13.42 1.49
C GLN A 92 5.48 12.85 2.63
N THR A 93 5.32 13.62 3.71
CA THR A 93 4.37 13.26 4.77
C THR A 93 2.93 13.44 4.29
N ILE A 94 2.15 12.37 4.36
CA ILE A 94 0.74 12.32 3.96
C ILE A 94 -0.13 11.81 5.10
N ALA A 95 -1.43 12.04 5.00
CA ALA A 95 -2.43 11.40 5.84
C ALA A 95 -3.00 10.18 5.11
N VAL A 96 -3.17 9.09 5.84
CA VAL A 96 -3.82 7.86 5.37
C VAL A 96 -4.88 7.46 6.39
N THR A 97 -5.98 6.89 5.93
CA THR A 97 -7.03 6.36 6.78
C THR A 97 -7.01 4.83 6.85
N GLY A 98 -7.73 4.26 7.80
CA GLY A 98 -7.85 2.82 7.95
C GLY A 98 -8.65 2.42 9.17
N LEU A 99 -8.64 1.13 9.46
CA LEU A 99 -9.34 0.50 10.57
C LEU A 99 -8.35 -0.15 11.55
N LEU A 100 -8.68 -0.11 12.82
CA LEU A 100 -7.95 -0.76 13.91
C LEU A 100 -8.94 -1.53 14.77
N ALA A 101 -8.82 -2.85 14.82
CA ALA A 101 -9.68 -3.74 15.59
C ALA A 101 -8.87 -4.44 16.71
N ILE A 102 -9.39 -4.33 17.94
CA ILE A 102 -8.75 -4.84 19.16
C ILE A 102 -9.56 -6.02 19.67
N PRO A 103 -8.95 -7.20 19.97
CA PRO A 103 -9.63 -8.35 20.55
C PRO A 103 -10.26 -8.04 21.92
N ASN A 104 -11.30 -8.79 22.27
CA ASN A 104 -11.80 -8.83 23.64
C ASN A 104 -10.80 -9.53 24.58
N GLY A 105 -10.80 -9.13 25.85
CA GLY A 105 -10.00 -9.80 26.88
C GLY A 105 -8.73 -9.07 27.28
N THR A 106 -7.76 -9.81 27.79
CA THR A 106 -6.50 -9.26 28.30
C THR A 106 -5.37 -9.58 27.33
N PRO A 107 -4.58 -8.59 26.90
CA PRO A 107 -3.45 -8.86 26.02
C PRO A 107 -2.41 -9.77 26.69
N PRO A 108 -1.75 -10.62 25.92
CA PRO A 108 -0.63 -11.41 26.43
C PRO A 108 0.56 -10.49 26.82
N ASN A 109 1.53 -11.07 27.53
CA ASN A 109 2.77 -10.35 27.83
C ASN A 109 3.43 -9.89 26.53
N GLY A 110 3.71 -8.61 26.41
CA GLY A 110 4.28 -8.00 25.21
C GLY A 110 3.23 -7.45 24.23
N GLY A 111 1.94 -7.51 24.57
CA GLY A 111 0.85 -6.97 23.76
C GLY A 111 0.25 -7.96 22.76
N TRP A 112 -0.86 -7.57 22.11
CA TRP A 112 -1.51 -8.36 21.07
C TRP A 112 -0.60 -8.49 19.84
N PRO A 113 -0.32 -9.70 19.32
CA PRO A 113 0.32 -9.85 18.03
C PRO A 113 -0.52 -9.18 16.94
N VAL A 114 0.11 -8.47 16.01
CA VAL A 114 -0.57 -7.62 15.03
C VAL A 114 -0.64 -8.31 13.67
N ILE A 115 -1.82 -8.35 13.08
CA ILE A 115 -2.00 -8.65 11.66
C ILE A 115 -2.32 -7.33 10.96
N THR A 116 -1.45 -6.90 10.03
CA THR A 116 -1.76 -5.80 9.13
C THR A 116 -2.33 -6.37 7.85
N TRP A 117 -3.58 -6.01 7.56
CA TRP A 117 -4.27 -6.45 6.36
C TRP A 117 -4.19 -5.38 5.28
N ALA A 118 -3.66 -5.79 4.14
CA ALA A 118 -3.56 -5.03 2.93
C ALA A 118 -4.71 -5.46 1.99
N HIS A 119 -5.66 -4.54 1.72
CA HIS A 119 -6.86 -4.88 0.96
C HIS A 119 -6.59 -5.05 -0.53
N GLY A 120 -7.45 -5.80 -1.21
CA GLY A 120 -7.47 -5.91 -2.68
C GLY A 120 -8.01 -4.64 -3.33
N THR A 121 -8.05 -4.63 -4.66
CA THR A 121 -8.47 -3.47 -5.44
C THR A 121 -9.92 -3.06 -5.16
N THR A 122 -10.10 -1.84 -4.65
CA THR A 122 -11.43 -1.24 -4.41
C THR A 122 -11.75 -0.12 -5.40
N GLY A 123 -10.73 0.55 -5.93
CA GLY A 123 -10.84 1.70 -6.84
C GLY A 123 -9.74 2.70 -6.59
N LEU A 124 -9.77 3.85 -7.29
CA LEU A 124 -8.89 4.98 -7.05
C LEU A 124 -9.63 6.21 -6.50
N ALA A 125 -10.97 6.19 -6.56
CA ALA A 125 -11.79 7.25 -6.02
C ALA A 125 -11.78 7.25 -4.48
N ASP A 126 -11.85 8.41 -3.87
CA ASP A 126 -11.94 8.58 -2.42
C ASP A 126 -13.07 7.78 -1.77
N SER A 127 -14.21 7.64 -2.48
CA SER A 127 -15.37 6.87 -2.04
C SER A 127 -15.13 5.37 -1.96
N CYS A 128 -13.99 4.89 -2.46
CA CYS A 128 -13.63 3.46 -2.47
C CYS A 128 -12.74 3.07 -1.28
N ALA A 129 -12.48 4.00 -0.36
CA ALA A 129 -11.73 3.72 0.87
C ALA A 129 -12.46 2.66 1.71
N PRO A 130 -11.85 1.49 2.01
CA PRO A 130 -12.52 0.42 2.77
C PRO A 130 -13.02 0.84 4.15
N SER A 131 -12.37 1.78 4.80
CA SER A 131 -12.80 2.26 6.12
C SER A 131 -14.17 2.98 6.09
N LEU A 132 -14.70 3.32 4.91
CA LEU A 132 -16.06 3.85 4.75
C LEU A 132 -17.14 2.77 4.98
N THR A 133 -16.83 1.50 4.65
CA THR A 133 -17.74 0.35 4.75
C THR A 133 -17.18 -0.72 5.68
N PRO A 134 -16.98 -0.43 6.98
CA PRO A 134 -16.32 -1.35 7.91
C PRO A 134 -17.10 -2.66 8.15
N ASP A 135 -18.39 -2.72 7.82
CA ASP A 135 -19.21 -3.94 7.91
C ASP A 135 -18.66 -5.08 7.04
N ASP A 136 -18.04 -4.76 5.90
CA ASP A 136 -17.47 -5.73 4.98
C ASP A 136 -16.27 -6.49 5.58
N PHE A 137 -15.73 -6.01 6.71
CA PHE A 137 -14.60 -6.63 7.40
C PHE A 137 -14.97 -7.73 8.39
N ILE A 138 -16.21 -7.77 8.87
CA ILE A 138 -16.60 -8.60 10.02
C ILE A 138 -16.31 -10.09 9.79
N GLU A 139 -16.57 -10.60 8.60
CA GLU A 139 -16.45 -12.04 8.31
C GLU A 139 -15.03 -12.58 8.49
N PHE A 140 -14.03 -11.81 8.09
CA PHE A 140 -12.64 -12.26 8.22
C PHE A 140 -11.93 -11.70 9.45
N VAL A 141 -12.37 -10.56 9.99
CA VAL A 141 -11.73 -9.96 11.17
C VAL A 141 -12.09 -10.72 12.44
N ASN A 142 -13.34 -11.16 12.61
CA ASN A 142 -13.76 -11.87 13.81
C ASN A 142 -12.94 -13.14 14.11
N PRO A 143 -12.68 -14.04 13.15
CA PRO A 143 -11.83 -15.20 13.43
C PRO A 143 -10.40 -14.83 13.85
N LEU A 144 -9.89 -13.69 13.40
CA LEU A 144 -8.56 -13.19 13.79
C LEU A 144 -8.59 -12.61 15.22
N LEU A 145 -9.64 -11.85 15.57
CA LEU A 145 -9.85 -11.34 16.91
C LEU A 145 -10.02 -12.49 17.91
N ASP A 146 -10.82 -13.52 17.56
CA ASP A 146 -11.02 -14.73 18.38
C ASP A 146 -9.70 -15.50 18.58
N ALA A 147 -8.80 -15.48 17.60
CA ALA A 147 -7.47 -16.05 17.71
C ALA A 147 -6.49 -15.17 18.53
N GLY A 148 -6.93 -14.02 19.03
CA GLY A 148 -6.14 -13.12 19.86
C GLY A 148 -5.18 -12.23 19.07
N TYR A 149 -5.51 -11.86 17.83
CA TYR A 149 -4.74 -10.93 17.01
C TYR A 149 -5.40 -9.56 16.98
N LEU A 150 -4.63 -8.51 17.20
CA LEU A 150 -5.02 -7.15 16.85
C LEU A 150 -4.91 -7.01 15.32
N VAL A 151 -5.98 -6.51 14.69
CA VAL A 151 -6.00 -6.37 13.22
C VAL A 151 -6.01 -4.89 12.86
N VAL A 152 -5.10 -4.49 11.98
CA VAL A 152 -5.10 -3.16 11.35
C VAL A 152 -5.25 -3.31 9.85
N ALA A 153 -5.93 -2.35 9.22
CA ALA A 153 -6.22 -2.35 7.79
C ALA A 153 -6.08 -0.93 7.27
N THR A 154 -5.07 -0.70 6.43
CA THR A 154 -4.88 0.60 5.76
C THR A 154 -5.86 0.77 4.61
N ASP A 155 -6.27 2.00 4.32
CA ASP A 155 -6.97 2.32 3.07
C ASP A 155 -5.99 2.62 1.92
N TYR A 156 -4.69 2.72 2.19
CA TYR A 156 -3.60 3.22 1.33
C TYR A 156 -3.64 4.73 1.09
N GLU A 157 -2.54 5.27 0.53
CA GLU A 157 -2.40 6.66 0.07
C GLU A 157 -3.50 7.01 -0.93
N GLY A 158 -4.13 8.18 -0.78
CA GLY A 158 -5.05 8.73 -1.76
C GLY A 158 -6.43 8.07 -1.82
N LEU A 159 -6.77 7.13 -0.92
CA LEU A 159 -8.13 6.65 -0.73
C LEU A 159 -8.75 7.33 0.49
N GLY A 160 -9.77 8.17 0.25
CA GLY A 160 -10.41 8.98 1.27
C GLY A 160 -9.58 10.18 1.74
N THR A 161 -8.39 10.38 1.20
CA THR A 161 -7.46 11.47 1.52
C THR A 161 -6.97 12.16 0.25
N PRO A 162 -6.46 13.41 0.31
CA PRO A 162 -6.07 14.16 -0.89
C PRO A 162 -5.02 13.43 -1.74
N GLY A 163 -5.20 13.50 -3.06
CA GLY A 163 -4.36 12.87 -4.06
C GLY A 163 -5.04 11.67 -4.71
N ARG A 164 -4.58 11.26 -5.89
CA ARG A 164 -5.03 10.03 -6.51
C ARG A 164 -4.27 8.87 -5.90
N HIS A 165 -4.98 7.76 -5.61
CA HIS A 165 -4.35 6.53 -5.12
C HIS A 165 -3.28 6.02 -6.09
N PRO A 166 -1.98 5.88 -5.64
CA PRO A 166 -0.89 5.37 -6.47
C PRO A 166 -0.97 3.84 -6.61
N TYR A 167 -2.03 3.38 -7.28
CA TYR A 167 -2.34 1.96 -7.46
C TYR A 167 -1.18 1.20 -8.09
N ILE A 168 -0.79 0.07 -7.49
CA ILE A 168 0.36 -0.76 -7.90
C ILE A 168 1.70 -0.01 -7.81
N SER A 169 1.79 1.00 -6.95
CA SER A 169 3.06 1.57 -6.53
C SER A 169 3.53 0.89 -5.24
N GLY A 170 4.57 0.05 -5.36
CA GLY A 170 4.98 -0.86 -4.29
C GLY A 170 5.36 -0.16 -2.99
N ASN A 171 6.14 0.93 -3.05
CA ASN A 171 6.54 1.63 -1.84
C ASN A 171 5.39 2.38 -1.18
N SER A 172 4.50 3.03 -1.96
CA SER A 172 3.33 3.72 -1.42
C SER A 172 2.42 2.74 -0.66
N GLU A 173 2.12 1.59 -1.26
CA GLU A 173 1.32 0.53 -0.61
C GLU A 173 2.03 -0.03 0.64
N ALA A 174 3.35 -0.24 0.57
CA ALA A 174 4.16 -0.74 1.67
C ALA A 174 4.14 0.22 2.86
N TYR A 175 4.36 1.50 2.61
CA TYR A 175 4.45 2.50 3.68
C TYR A 175 3.13 2.65 4.43
N GLY A 176 2.00 2.75 3.73
CA GLY A 176 0.69 2.75 4.37
C GLY A 176 0.46 1.50 5.23
N THR A 177 0.84 0.32 4.72
CA THR A 177 0.70 -0.97 5.40
C THR A 177 1.57 -1.10 6.65
N LEU A 178 2.77 -0.51 6.65
CA LEU A 178 3.69 -0.54 7.79
C LEU A 178 3.38 0.56 8.82
N ASP A 179 2.98 1.74 8.36
CA ASP A 179 2.73 2.88 9.25
C ASP A 179 1.45 2.71 10.08
N ILE A 180 0.45 1.97 9.59
CA ILE A 180 -0.71 1.65 10.42
C ILE A 180 -0.33 0.68 11.56
N VAL A 181 0.70 -0.16 11.41
CA VAL A 181 1.25 -0.95 12.52
C VAL A 181 1.95 -0.06 13.54
N LYS A 182 2.72 0.95 13.08
CA LYS A 182 3.30 1.96 13.98
C LYS A 182 2.20 2.74 14.70
N ALA A 183 1.12 3.10 14.01
CA ALA A 183 -0.04 3.77 14.59
C ALA A 183 -0.70 2.94 15.69
N ALA A 184 -0.82 1.62 15.49
CA ALA A 184 -1.34 0.71 16.52
C ALA A 184 -0.49 0.68 17.79
N GLN A 185 0.84 0.86 17.68
CA GLN A 185 1.74 0.89 18.86
C GLN A 185 1.43 2.06 19.80
N VAL A 186 0.94 3.17 19.26
CA VAL A 186 0.67 4.40 20.00
C VAL A 186 -0.84 4.65 20.23
N PHE A 187 -1.71 3.80 19.67
CA PHE A 187 -3.16 3.94 19.82
C PHE A 187 -3.58 3.63 21.26
N PRO A 188 -4.32 4.54 21.92
CA PRO A 188 -4.72 4.36 23.33
C PRO A 188 -5.53 3.07 23.54
N GLY A 189 -5.05 2.21 24.43
CA GLY A 189 -5.72 0.95 24.78
C GLY A 189 -5.49 -0.22 23.81
N ALA A 190 -4.78 -0.04 22.70
CA ALA A 190 -4.52 -1.12 21.76
C ALA A 190 -3.59 -2.19 22.34
N ASN A 191 -2.61 -1.81 23.14
CA ASN A 191 -1.60 -2.75 23.66
C ASN A 191 -1.02 -3.63 22.56
N ALA A 192 -0.69 -3.04 21.40
CA ALA A 192 -0.17 -3.74 20.25
C ALA A 192 1.26 -4.22 20.50
N SER A 193 1.57 -5.45 20.14
CA SER A 193 2.93 -5.98 20.14
C SER A 193 3.72 -5.42 18.96
N LYS A 194 5.06 -5.34 19.10
CA LYS A 194 5.95 -5.06 17.96
C LYS A 194 5.99 -6.21 16.93
N ASN A 195 5.54 -7.40 17.31
CA ASN A 195 5.49 -8.56 16.42
C ASN A 195 4.28 -8.43 15.49
N TYR A 196 4.51 -8.49 14.19
CA TYR A 196 3.44 -8.40 13.21
C TYR A 196 3.64 -9.36 12.04
N VAL A 197 2.52 -9.66 11.37
CA VAL A 197 2.44 -10.37 10.09
C VAL A 197 1.71 -9.47 9.10
N VAL A 198 2.19 -9.42 7.88
CA VAL A 198 1.47 -8.77 6.76
C VAL A 198 0.66 -9.82 6.03
N TRP A 199 -0.61 -9.54 5.78
CA TRP A 199 -1.49 -10.36 4.95
C TRP A 199 -2.23 -9.48 3.95
N GLY A 200 -2.25 -9.91 2.69
CA GLY A 200 -3.04 -9.24 1.66
C GLY A 200 -3.36 -10.18 0.49
N HIS A 201 -4.37 -9.80 -0.29
CA HIS A 201 -4.84 -10.55 -1.46
C HIS A 201 -4.97 -9.62 -2.67
N SER A 202 -4.64 -10.11 -3.88
CA SER A 202 -4.68 -9.30 -5.11
C SER A 202 -3.73 -8.10 -5.01
N GLN A 203 -4.18 -6.86 -5.22
CA GLN A 203 -3.40 -5.65 -4.90
C GLN A 203 -2.78 -5.74 -3.51
N GLY A 204 -3.54 -6.21 -2.52
CA GLY A 204 -3.01 -6.41 -1.15
C GLY A 204 -1.91 -7.46 -1.07
N GLY A 205 -1.90 -8.46 -1.94
CA GLY A 205 -0.81 -9.43 -2.07
C GLY A 205 0.46 -8.77 -2.60
N HIS A 206 0.35 -7.85 -3.54
CA HIS A 206 1.43 -7.00 -4.03
C HIS A 206 1.95 -6.09 -2.90
N ALA A 207 1.05 -5.38 -2.22
CA ALA A 207 1.36 -4.55 -1.07
C ALA A 207 2.08 -5.34 0.05
N ALA A 208 1.63 -6.57 0.33
CA ALA A 208 2.25 -7.43 1.35
C ALA A 208 3.69 -7.81 1.00
N LEU A 209 3.98 -8.09 -0.27
CA LEU A 209 5.33 -8.39 -0.73
C LEU A 209 6.25 -7.17 -0.58
N PHE A 210 5.81 -5.99 -1.03
CA PHE A 210 6.58 -4.75 -0.89
C PHE A 210 6.72 -4.32 0.58
N ALA A 211 5.68 -4.44 1.41
CA ALA A 211 5.76 -4.17 2.85
C ALA A 211 6.75 -5.12 3.54
N GLY A 212 6.75 -6.40 3.17
CA GLY A 212 7.73 -7.36 3.67
C GLY A 212 9.16 -7.02 3.26
N HIS A 213 9.36 -6.62 2.00
CA HIS A 213 10.68 -6.24 1.48
C HIS A 213 11.22 -4.95 2.10
N ALA A 214 10.35 -3.95 2.32
CA ALA A 214 10.72 -2.67 2.93
C ALA A 214 10.86 -2.73 4.46
N ALA A 215 10.39 -3.79 5.12
CA ALA A 215 10.20 -3.87 6.57
C ALA A 215 11.43 -3.49 7.39
N GLU A 216 12.60 -4.04 7.07
CA GLU A 216 13.83 -3.82 7.82
C GLU A 216 14.35 -2.38 7.66
N ALA A 217 14.27 -1.83 6.46
CA ALA A 217 14.76 -0.49 6.17
C ALA A 217 13.80 0.60 6.65
N TYR A 218 12.48 0.40 6.50
CA TYR A 218 11.46 1.41 6.76
C TYR A 218 10.88 1.36 8.18
N ALA A 219 10.79 0.18 8.78
CA ALA A 219 10.19 -0.03 10.10
C ALA A 219 11.08 -0.89 11.02
N PRO A 220 12.38 -0.51 11.24
CA PRO A 220 13.36 -1.32 11.97
C PRO A 220 13.00 -1.57 13.43
N ASP A 221 12.10 -0.76 14.01
CA ASP A 221 11.63 -0.91 15.38
C ASP A 221 10.53 -1.98 15.56
N LEU A 222 9.99 -2.50 14.46
CA LEU A 222 8.97 -3.54 14.42
C LEU A 222 9.59 -4.89 14.05
N ASN A 223 8.94 -5.99 14.45
CA ASN A 223 9.41 -7.35 14.23
C ASN A 223 8.50 -8.09 13.26
N LEU A 224 8.83 -8.10 11.97
CA LEU A 224 8.11 -8.88 10.97
C LEU A 224 8.29 -10.38 11.24
N LYS A 225 7.18 -11.11 11.36
CA LYS A 225 7.15 -12.56 11.63
C LYS A 225 6.82 -13.40 10.42
N GLY A 226 6.13 -12.82 9.45
CA GLY A 226 5.76 -13.51 8.22
C GLY A 226 5.01 -12.60 7.26
N VAL A 227 4.97 -13.01 6.00
CA VAL A 227 4.20 -12.36 4.94
C VAL A 227 3.30 -13.40 4.30
N VAL A 228 2.04 -13.05 4.09
CA VAL A 228 1.07 -13.85 3.32
C VAL A 228 0.60 -13.02 2.14
N ALA A 229 0.92 -13.48 0.93
CA ALA A 229 0.55 -12.86 -0.33
C ALA A 229 -0.41 -13.75 -1.12
N GLY A 230 -1.69 -13.39 -1.12
CA GLY A 230 -2.72 -14.09 -1.89
C GLY A 230 -2.81 -13.53 -3.31
N ALA A 231 -2.75 -14.39 -4.33
CA ALA A 231 -2.86 -14.02 -5.74
C ALA A 231 -2.15 -12.70 -6.11
N PRO A 232 -0.85 -12.53 -5.71
CA PRO A 232 -0.19 -11.24 -5.84
C PRO A 232 0.10 -10.90 -7.31
N PRO A 233 -0.25 -9.69 -7.78
CA PRO A 233 0.29 -9.17 -9.02
C PRO A 233 1.82 -9.18 -8.99
N SER A 234 2.41 -9.95 -9.90
CA SER A 234 3.85 -10.07 -10.14
C SER A 234 4.06 -10.47 -11.59
N GLN A 235 5.25 -10.28 -12.13
CA GLN A 235 5.45 -10.38 -13.57
C GLN A 235 4.55 -9.38 -14.31
N LEU A 236 4.63 -8.09 -13.91
CA LEU A 236 3.68 -7.06 -14.34
C LEU A 236 3.61 -6.90 -15.87
N LEU A 237 4.71 -7.15 -16.58
CA LEU A 237 4.72 -7.15 -18.05
C LEU A 237 3.83 -8.26 -18.61
N LEU A 238 3.86 -9.47 -18.03
CA LEU A 238 2.99 -10.58 -18.42
C LEU A 238 1.52 -10.29 -18.07
N ILE A 239 1.26 -9.71 -16.91
CA ILE A 239 -0.10 -9.32 -16.50
C ILE A 239 -0.64 -8.24 -17.43
N ASN A 240 0.17 -7.25 -17.79
CA ASN A 240 -0.22 -6.22 -18.77
C ASN A 240 -0.66 -6.83 -20.10
N GLU A 241 0.09 -7.81 -20.62
CA GLU A 241 -0.29 -8.53 -21.84
C GLU A 241 -1.60 -9.32 -21.65
N ALA A 242 -1.73 -10.08 -20.56
CA ALA A 242 -2.89 -10.91 -20.29
C ALA A 242 -4.18 -10.09 -20.15
N LEU A 243 -4.11 -8.91 -19.56
CA LEU A 243 -5.27 -8.03 -19.33
C LEU A 243 -5.76 -7.34 -20.59
N GLN A 244 -4.96 -7.25 -21.68
CA GLN A 244 -5.37 -6.59 -22.93
C GLN A 244 -6.66 -7.17 -23.53
N THR A 245 -6.86 -8.47 -23.38
CA THR A 245 -8.04 -9.19 -23.90
C THR A 245 -8.99 -9.68 -22.80
N SER A 246 -8.68 -9.37 -21.54
CA SER A 246 -9.44 -9.80 -20.38
C SER A 246 -10.70 -8.93 -20.18
N PRO A 247 -11.76 -9.45 -19.55
CA PRO A 247 -12.85 -8.63 -19.02
C PRO A 247 -12.39 -7.65 -17.93
N TYR A 248 -11.22 -7.86 -17.34
CA TYR A 248 -10.62 -7.04 -16.26
C TYR A 248 -9.68 -5.94 -16.78
N LYS A 249 -9.77 -5.56 -18.04
CA LYS A 249 -8.93 -4.53 -18.70
C LYS A 249 -8.97 -3.15 -18.04
N HIS A 250 -9.99 -2.84 -17.23
CA HIS A 250 -10.04 -1.60 -16.42
C HIS A 250 -8.86 -1.48 -15.45
N TYR A 251 -8.27 -2.59 -15.00
CA TYR A 251 -7.06 -2.55 -14.18
C TYR A 251 -5.87 -1.94 -14.92
N LEU A 252 -5.80 -2.04 -16.25
CA LEU A 252 -4.75 -1.37 -17.03
C LEU A 252 -4.85 0.15 -16.95
N LEU A 253 -6.09 0.69 -17.00
CA LEU A 253 -6.35 2.12 -16.88
C LEU A 253 -6.09 2.62 -15.46
N MET A 254 -6.49 1.82 -14.46
CA MET A 254 -6.21 2.09 -13.05
C MET A 254 -4.70 2.10 -12.78
N ALA A 255 -3.95 1.12 -13.31
CA ALA A 255 -2.50 1.05 -13.17
C ALA A 255 -1.80 2.24 -13.85
N ALA A 256 -2.25 2.62 -15.05
CA ALA A 256 -1.72 3.81 -15.72
C ALA A 256 -1.95 5.08 -14.89
N ALA A 257 -3.17 5.28 -14.36
CA ALA A 257 -3.50 6.41 -13.51
C ALA A 257 -2.74 6.39 -12.18
N GLY A 258 -2.62 5.23 -11.53
CA GLY A 258 -1.93 5.05 -10.25
C GLY A 258 -0.42 5.25 -10.35
N LEU A 259 0.22 4.66 -11.35
CA LEU A 259 1.66 4.84 -11.58
C LEU A 259 2.01 6.28 -12.02
N ASN A 260 1.10 6.93 -12.78
CA ASN A 260 1.23 8.36 -13.06
C ASN A 260 1.13 9.20 -11.77
N ALA A 261 0.19 8.87 -10.87
CA ALA A 261 0.06 9.57 -9.59
C ALA A 261 1.31 9.39 -8.71
N ALA A 262 1.92 8.20 -8.72
CA ALA A 262 3.15 7.92 -7.98
C ALA A 262 4.37 8.68 -8.53
N ALA A 263 4.57 8.64 -9.86
CA ALA A 263 5.80 9.08 -10.51
C ALA A 263 5.73 10.51 -11.08
N GLY A 264 4.51 11.05 -11.24
CA GLY A 264 4.24 12.34 -11.86
C GLY A 264 4.32 12.35 -13.39
N ASP A 265 3.70 13.34 -14.02
CA ASP A 265 3.58 13.45 -15.48
C ASP A 265 4.92 13.45 -16.24
N ALA A 266 5.97 14.00 -15.63
CA ALA A 266 7.29 14.04 -16.25
C ALA A 266 7.90 12.64 -16.43
N THR A 267 7.61 11.72 -15.52
CA THR A 267 8.14 10.34 -15.53
C THR A 267 7.15 9.33 -16.14
N ALA A 268 5.86 9.55 -15.92
CA ALA A 268 4.78 8.68 -16.36
C ALA A 268 3.73 9.43 -17.23
N PRO A 269 4.12 9.99 -18.39
CA PRO A 269 3.21 10.77 -19.23
C PRO A 269 2.10 9.92 -19.80
N LEU A 270 0.85 10.17 -19.36
CA LEU A 270 -0.32 9.39 -19.74
C LEU A 270 -0.65 9.47 -21.25
N GLU A 271 -0.34 10.60 -21.87
CA GLU A 271 -0.57 10.83 -23.31
C GLU A 271 0.31 9.96 -24.22
N LYS A 272 1.36 9.33 -23.68
CA LYS A 272 2.15 8.34 -24.43
C LYS A 272 1.50 6.95 -24.45
N VAL A 273 0.66 6.63 -23.50
CA VAL A 273 0.04 5.30 -23.33
C VAL A 273 -1.47 5.31 -23.55
N LEU A 274 -2.14 6.46 -23.42
CA LEU A 274 -3.57 6.58 -23.56
C LEU A 274 -3.94 7.47 -24.76
N THR A 275 -5.02 7.08 -25.45
CA THR A 275 -5.65 7.92 -26.46
C THR A 275 -6.42 9.08 -25.80
N PRO A 276 -6.88 10.10 -26.55
CA PRO A 276 -7.80 11.11 -26.00
C PRO A 276 -9.05 10.50 -25.34
N ALA A 277 -9.58 9.39 -25.88
CA ALA A 277 -10.69 8.68 -25.26
C ALA A 277 -10.28 7.99 -23.95
N GLY A 278 -9.07 7.41 -23.88
CA GLY A 278 -8.50 6.85 -22.68
C GLY A 278 -8.29 7.90 -21.60
N LEU A 279 -7.74 9.05 -21.95
CA LEU A 279 -7.56 10.18 -21.02
C LEU A 279 -8.92 10.67 -20.47
N ASN A 280 -9.94 10.76 -21.32
CA ASN A 280 -11.29 11.09 -20.89
C ASN A 280 -11.90 10.02 -19.95
N PHE A 281 -11.60 8.74 -20.17
CA PHE A 281 -12.08 7.64 -19.33
C PHE A 281 -11.52 7.70 -17.91
N LEU A 282 -10.38 8.36 -17.69
CA LEU A 282 -9.80 8.51 -16.36
C LEU A 282 -10.71 9.26 -15.38
N SER A 283 -11.66 10.08 -15.87
CA SER A 283 -12.69 10.67 -15.00
C SER A 283 -13.57 9.63 -14.33
N ASN A 284 -13.79 8.47 -14.97
CA ASN A 284 -14.50 7.34 -14.37
C ASN A 284 -13.61 6.64 -13.32
N VAL A 285 -12.31 6.52 -13.60
CA VAL A 285 -11.33 5.98 -12.63
C VAL A 285 -11.28 6.82 -11.36
N ASP A 286 -11.42 8.14 -11.48
CA ASP A 286 -11.40 9.08 -10.36
C ASP A 286 -12.72 9.15 -9.57
N THR A 287 -13.80 8.53 -10.06
CA THR A 287 -15.15 8.69 -9.46
C THR A 287 -15.88 7.38 -9.17
N MET A 288 -15.45 6.26 -9.78
CA MET A 288 -16.08 4.94 -9.64
C MET A 288 -15.17 3.96 -8.91
N CYS A 289 -15.76 3.05 -8.17
CA CYS A 289 -15.04 1.92 -7.59
C CYS A 289 -14.81 0.79 -8.61
N ALA A 290 -13.88 -0.09 -8.34
CA ALA A 290 -13.39 -1.10 -9.29
C ALA A 290 -14.52 -1.95 -9.93
N THR A 291 -15.53 -2.35 -9.15
CA THR A 291 -16.67 -3.13 -9.65
C THR A 291 -17.51 -2.36 -10.68
N GLU A 292 -17.70 -1.06 -10.45
CA GLU A 292 -18.44 -0.18 -11.38
C GLU A 292 -17.62 0.07 -12.63
N LEU A 293 -16.31 0.36 -12.47
CA LEU A 293 -15.36 0.50 -13.57
C LEU A 293 -15.32 -0.76 -14.46
N GLY A 294 -15.35 -1.95 -13.85
CA GLY A 294 -15.40 -3.21 -14.57
C GLY A 294 -16.65 -3.32 -15.45
N LYS A 295 -17.82 -2.93 -14.93
CA LYS A 295 -19.07 -2.91 -15.69
C LYS A 295 -19.02 -1.88 -16.82
N GLU A 296 -18.56 -0.67 -16.53
CA GLU A 296 -18.48 0.44 -17.50
C GLU A 296 -17.52 0.12 -18.65
N SER A 297 -16.40 -0.54 -18.35
CA SER A 297 -15.39 -0.92 -19.35
C SER A 297 -15.71 -2.22 -20.09
N SER A 298 -16.70 -3.00 -19.67
CA SER A 298 -16.92 -4.38 -20.17
C SER A 298 -17.11 -4.48 -21.68
N GLY A 299 -17.81 -3.51 -22.28
CA GLY A 299 -18.09 -3.44 -23.72
C GLY A 299 -17.05 -2.70 -24.56
N LEU A 300 -16.01 -2.12 -23.91
CA LEU A 300 -15.02 -1.30 -24.59
C LEU A 300 -13.88 -2.18 -25.15
N ASP A 301 -13.40 -1.83 -26.35
CA ASP A 301 -12.12 -2.36 -26.83
C ASP A 301 -10.99 -1.53 -26.22
N ILE A 302 -10.08 -2.17 -25.48
CA ILE A 302 -8.94 -1.49 -24.85
C ILE A 302 -8.10 -0.69 -25.86
N LYS A 303 -8.03 -1.14 -27.11
CA LYS A 303 -7.31 -0.45 -28.20
C LYS A 303 -7.90 0.92 -28.55
N THR A 304 -9.15 1.19 -28.16
CA THR A 304 -9.75 2.52 -28.32
C THR A 304 -9.31 3.49 -27.24
N LEU A 305 -8.87 2.96 -26.08
CA LEU A 305 -8.45 3.73 -24.90
C LEU A 305 -6.93 3.79 -24.76
N GLN A 306 -6.24 2.74 -25.20
CA GLN A 306 -4.78 2.63 -25.10
C GLN A 306 -4.14 3.04 -26.45
N LEU A 307 -3.19 3.98 -26.40
CA LEU A 307 -2.45 4.46 -27.57
C LEU A 307 -1.28 3.54 -27.91
N ALA A 308 -0.55 3.09 -26.89
CA ALA A 308 0.58 2.20 -27.03
C ALA A 308 0.64 1.26 -25.83
N ASP A 309 1.26 0.08 -26.01
CA ASP A 309 1.58 -0.82 -24.92
C ASP A 309 2.60 -0.16 -23.98
N PRO A 310 2.28 0.06 -22.69
CA PRO A 310 3.21 0.62 -21.71
C PRO A 310 4.55 -0.13 -21.67
N ALA A 311 4.55 -1.45 -21.84
CA ALA A 311 5.76 -2.25 -21.86
C ALA A 311 6.71 -1.89 -23.01
N SER A 312 6.22 -1.30 -24.11
CA SER A 312 7.02 -0.87 -25.26
C SER A 312 7.63 0.53 -25.08
N ILE A 313 7.26 1.27 -24.04
CA ILE A 313 7.71 2.65 -23.76
C ILE A 313 8.71 2.59 -22.61
N PRO A 314 9.97 3.02 -22.79
CA PRO A 314 11.04 2.82 -21.80
C PRO A 314 10.69 3.31 -20.41
N GLU A 315 10.09 4.50 -20.26
CA GLU A 315 9.72 5.08 -18.97
C GLU A 315 8.66 4.20 -18.26
N TRP A 316 7.64 3.77 -18.99
CA TRP A 316 6.58 2.93 -18.48
C TRP A 316 7.05 1.49 -18.20
N ASN A 317 7.92 0.95 -19.06
CA ASN A 317 8.54 -0.34 -18.81
C ASN A 317 9.34 -0.34 -17.50
N ASN A 318 10.12 0.72 -17.27
CA ASN A 318 10.85 0.90 -16.01
C ASN A 318 9.91 1.01 -14.80
N LEU A 319 8.79 1.73 -14.92
CA LEU A 319 7.80 1.82 -13.85
C LEU A 319 7.19 0.45 -13.52
N LEU A 320 6.77 -0.31 -14.53
CA LEU A 320 6.26 -1.66 -14.35
C LEU A 320 7.32 -2.58 -13.71
N THR A 321 8.56 -2.50 -14.17
CA THR A 321 9.67 -3.31 -13.64
C THR A 321 10.00 -2.95 -12.19
N ASN A 322 10.06 -1.68 -11.85
CA ASN A 322 10.39 -1.22 -10.50
C ASN A 322 9.29 -1.52 -9.47
N ASN A 323 8.05 -1.68 -9.93
CA ASN A 323 6.91 -2.04 -9.10
C ASN A 323 6.55 -3.54 -9.21
N ASP A 324 7.43 -4.36 -9.75
CA ASP A 324 7.22 -5.82 -9.87
C ASP A 324 7.99 -6.56 -8.76
N PRO A 325 7.31 -7.25 -7.82
CA PRO A 325 8.00 -8.03 -6.80
C PRO A 325 8.82 -9.20 -7.37
N GLY A 326 8.59 -9.58 -8.64
CA GLY A 326 9.43 -10.53 -9.37
C GLY A 326 10.85 -10.04 -9.64
N THR A 327 11.15 -8.77 -9.40
CA THR A 327 12.48 -8.18 -9.57
C THR A 327 13.29 -8.09 -8.28
N PHE A 328 12.76 -8.54 -7.16
CA PHE A 328 13.49 -8.53 -5.89
C PHE A 328 14.78 -9.36 -6.00
N THR A 329 15.90 -8.74 -5.65
CA THR A 329 17.25 -9.35 -5.70
C THR A 329 17.69 -9.91 -4.35
N GLU A 330 16.94 -9.62 -3.29
CA GLU A 330 17.19 -10.06 -1.93
C GLU A 330 15.91 -10.66 -1.33
N PRO A 331 16.02 -11.60 -0.39
CA PRO A 331 14.87 -12.19 0.26
C PRO A 331 14.19 -11.19 1.21
N ILE A 332 12.88 -11.33 1.38
CA ILE A 332 12.14 -10.71 2.47
C ILE A 332 12.70 -11.27 3.80
N PRO A 333 12.95 -10.43 4.83
CA PRO A 333 13.61 -10.85 6.07
C PRO A 333 12.72 -11.70 7.00
N SER A 334 11.72 -12.38 6.44
CA SER A 334 10.81 -13.27 7.16
C SER A 334 10.24 -14.35 6.24
N PRO A 335 9.67 -15.44 6.81
CA PRO A 335 8.99 -16.46 6.02
C PRO A 335 7.84 -15.89 5.18
N LEU A 336 7.71 -16.39 3.96
CA LEU A 336 6.69 -16.00 2.99
C LEU A 336 5.75 -17.17 2.68
N LEU A 337 4.45 -16.88 2.65
CA LEU A 337 3.42 -17.77 2.11
C LEU A 337 2.74 -17.10 0.91
N ILE A 338 2.78 -17.76 -0.25
CA ILE A 338 2.00 -17.36 -1.43
C ILE A 338 0.81 -18.29 -1.54
N ILE A 339 -0.40 -17.75 -1.72
CA ILE A 339 -1.65 -18.50 -1.91
C ILE A 339 -2.24 -18.10 -3.25
N HIS A 340 -2.66 -19.10 -4.10
CA HIS A 340 -3.22 -18.77 -5.41
C HIS A 340 -4.30 -19.75 -5.83
N GLY A 341 -5.34 -19.26 -6.50
CA GLY A 341 -6.35 -20.09 -7.16
C GLY A 341 -5.83 -20.63 -8.49
N GLY A 342 -6.03 -21.92 -8.75
CA GLY A 342 -5.57 -22.55 -10.01
C GLY A 342 -6.33 -22.07 -11.24
N ASN A 343 -7.56 -21.58 -11.06
CA ASN A 343 -8.43 -21.02 -12.11
C ASN A 343 -8.60 -19.52 -11.94
N ASP A 344 -7.58 -18.83 -11.44
CA ASP A 344 -7.62 -17.37 -11.27
C ASP A 344 -7.79 -16.70 -12.64
N GLU A 345 -8.89 -15.96 -12.78
CA GLU A 345 -9.31 -15.29 -14.00
C GLU A 345 -8.83 -13.84 -14.11
N GLN A 346 -8.23 -13.30 -13.04
CA GLN A 346 -7.74 -11.94 -12.96
C GLN A 346 -6.22 -11.89 -13.03
N ILE A 347 -5.57 -12.68 -12.18
CA ILE A 347 -4.10 -12.78 -12.11
C ILE A 347 -3.68 -14.18 -12.53
N PRO A 348 -3.00 -14.35 -13.67
CA PRO A 348 -2.59 -15.68 -14.14
C PRO A 348 -1.76 -16.42 -13.09
N VAL A 349 -2.16 -17.65 -12.72
CA VAL A 349 -1.48 -18.47 -11.70
C VAL A 349 0.01 -18.73 -12.01
N VAL A 350 0.40 -18.62 -13.29
CA VAL A 350 1.80 -18.75 -13.73
C VAL A 350 2.68 -17.59 -13.24
N SER A 351 2.08 -16.40 -12.97
CA SER A 351 2.84 -15.26 -12.44
C SER A 351 3.38 -15.56 -11.05
N SER A 352 2.55 -16.13 -10.15
CA SER A 352 3.02 -16.51 -8.82
C SER A 352 3.94 -17.73 -8.82
N ALA A 353 3.90 -18.59 -9.85
CA ALA A 353 4.88 -19.65 -10.02
C ALA A 353 6.26 -19.07 -10.36
N ALA A 354 6.32 -18.15 -11.33
CA ALA A 354 7.55 -17.45 -11.68
C ALA A 354 8.12 -16.64 -10.51
N LEU A 355 7.27 -15.90 -9.79
CA LEU A 355 7.64 -15.18 -8.59
C LEU A 355 8.26 -16.12 -7.53
N PHE A 356 7.60 -17.24 -7.25
CA PHE A 356 8.07 -18.22 -6.28
C PHE A 356 9.46 -18.78 -6.66
N ASP A 357 9.64 -19.15 -7.93
CA ASP A 357 10.92 -19.66 -8.44
C ASP A 357 12.04 -18.59 -8.36
N GLN A 358 11.73 -17.32 -8.62
CA GLN A 358 12.67 -16.20 -8.51
C GLN A 358 13.06 -15.95 -7.05
N LEU A 359 12.10 -15.93 -6.15
CA LEU A 359 12.34 -15.73 -4.72
C LEU A 359 13.13 -16.90 -4.11
N CYS A 360 12.86 -18.15 -4.52
CA CYS A 360 13.68 -19.28 -4.09
C CYS A 360 15.16 -19.14 -4.52
N LYS A 361 15.43 -18.59 -5.73
CA LYS A 361 16.80 -18.36 -6.22
C LYS A 361 17.58 -17.34 -5.40
N VAL A 362 16.90 -16.33 -4.82
CA VAL A 362 17.53 -15.36 -3.91
C VAL A 362 17.55 -15.81 -2.46
N GLY A 363 17.18 -17.06 -2.18
CA GLY A 363 17.26 -17.64 -0.84
C GLY A 363 16.04 -17.39 0.06
N GLN A 364 14.91 -16.97 -0.51
CA GLN A 364 13.68 -16.76 0.27
C GLN A 364 13.21 -18.07 0.92
N VAL A 365 12.92 -18.01 2.22
CA VAL A 365 12.21 -19.09 2.92
C VAL A 365 10.72 -18.93 2.63
N ALA A 366 10.18 -19.76 1.73
CA ALA A 366 8.81 -19.60 1.25
C ALA A 366 8.07 -20.93 1.03
N GLN A 367 6.74 -20.85 1.11
CA GLN A 367 5.80 -21.85 0.60
C GLN A 367 4.83 -21.20 -0.37
N ARG A 368 4.38 -22.00 -1.35
CA ARG A 368 3.32 -21.62 -2.28
C ARG A 368 2.23 -22.69 -2.24
N TRP A 369 0.99 -22.26 -1.96
CA TRP A 369 -0.20 -23.11 -1.95
C TRP A 369 -1.07 -22.77 -3.17
N VAL A 370 -1.34 -23.77 -4.00
CA VAL A 370 -2.20 -23.62 -5.19
C VAL A 370 -3.44 -24.48 -5.00
N PHE A 371 -4.58 -23.84 -4.94
CA PHE A 371 -5.89 -24.50 -4.83
C PHE A 371 -6.46 -24.72 -6.23
N ALA A 372 -6.37 -25.94 -6.74
CA ALA A 372 -6.89 -26.30 -8.04
C ALA A 372 -8.40 -26.03 -8.13
N GLY A 373 -8.85 -25.41 -9.21
CA GLY A 373 -10.27 -25.11 -9.42
C GLY A 373 -10.80 -23.86 -8.72
N GLN A 374 -10.03 -23.21 -7.83
CA GLN A 374 -10.43 -21.95 -7.20
C GLN A 374 -10.14 -20.75 -8.10
N SER A 375 -11.09 -19.81 -8.14
CA SER A 375 -10.97 -18.52 -8.82
C SER A 375 -10.13 -17.51 -8.03
N HIS A 376 -9.98 -16.30 -8.53
CA HIS A 376 -9.27 -15.21 -7.86
C HIS A 376 -9.75 -14.97 -6.42
N ALA A 377 -11.02 -14.67 -6.24
CA ALA A 377 -11.60 -14.49 -4.91
C ALA A 377 -11.95 -15.82 -4.22
N GLY A 378 -12.25 -16.87 -4.99
CA GLY A 378 -12.68 -18.16 -4.47
C GLY A 378 -11.63 -18.88 -3.62
N VAL A 379 -10.35 -18.54 -3.77
CA VAL A 379 -9.26 -19.15 -3.01
C VAL A 379 -9.21 -18.70 -1.55
N ILE A 380 -9.82 -17.57 -1.20
CA ILE A 380 -9.72 -16.96 0.14
C ILE A 380 -10.35 -17.89 1.18
N ALA A 381 -11.60 -18.27 1.00
CA ALA A 381 -12.33 -19.04 2.00
C ALA A 381 -11.69 -20.43 2.31
N PRO A 382 -11.34 -21.28 1.32
CA PRO A 382 -10.75 -22.59 1.60
C PRO A 382 -9.33 -22.50 2.17
N SER A 383 -8.59 -21.42 1.92
CA SER A 383 -7.24 -21.24 2.46
C SER A 383 -7.21 -20.65 3.86
N PHE A 384 -8.26 -19.94 4.27
CA PHE A 384 -8.26 -19.05 5.44
C PHE A 384 -7.86 -19.74 6.75
N SER A 385 -8.50 -20.85 7.10
CA SER A 385 -8.21 -21.56 8.35
C SER A 385 -6.76 -22.05 8.43
N SER A 386 -6.23 -22.62 7.33
CA SER A 386 -4.84 -23.06 7.27
C SER A 386 -3.85 -21.89 7.27
N MET A 387 -4.22 -20.78 6.64
CA MET A 387 -3.45 -19.52 6.66
C MET A 387 -3.36 -18.95 8.09
N VAL A 388 -4.47 -18.88 8.83
CA VAL A 388 -4.47 -18.40 10.23
C VAL A 388 -3.58 -19.28 11.11
N LYS A 389 -3.61 -20.61 10.90
CA LYS A 389 -2.71 -21.53 11.61
C LYS A 389 -1.24 -21.27 11.24
N TRP A 390 -0.94 -21.07 9.95
CA TRP A 390 0.41 -20.73 9.49
C TRP A 390 0.90 -19.43 10.15
N ILE A 391 0.05 -18.39 10.22
CA ILE A 391 0.35 -17.13 10.90
C ILE A 391 0.66 -17.37 12.39
N GLY A 392 -0.14 -18.20 13.08
CA GLY A 392 0.11 -18.57 14.46
C GLY A 392 1.46 -19.26 14.67
N ASP A 393 1.85 -20.12 13.73
CA ASP A 393 3.16 -20.79 13.77
C ASP A 393 4.31 -19.79 13.54
N ARG A 394 4.11 -18.72 12.77
CA ARG A 394 5.12 -17.63 12.63
C ARG A 394 5.25 -16.82 13.91
N PHE A 395 4.15 -16.45 14.56
CA PHE A 395 4.22 -15.79 15.88
C PHE A 395 4.85 -16.66 16.95
N ALA A 396 4.65 -17.98 16.89
CA ALA A 396 5.27 -18.94 17.78
C ALA A 396 6.75 -19.24 17.46
N GLY A 397 7.33 -18.65 16.42
CA GLY A 397 8.72 -18.86 15.99
C GLY A 397 9.00 -20.27 15.47
N LYS A 398 8.00 -21.01 15.03
CA LYS A 398 8.19 -22.34 14.45
C LYS A 398 8.96 -22.28 13.13
N PRO A 399 9.82 -23.25 12.84
CA PRO A 399 10.64 -23.24 11.61
C PRO A 399 9.82 -23.48 10.35
N MET A 400 10.37 -23.05 9.21
CA MET A 400 9.89 -23.36 7.88
C MET A 400 10.74 -24.48 7.23
N PRO A 401 10.22 -25.24 6.23
CA PRO A 401 8.83 -25.22 5.78
C PRO A 401 7.89 -25.73 6.85
N ASP A 402 6.72 -25.12 6.93
CA ASP A 402 5.67 -25.58 7.81
C ASP A 402 5.04 -26.87 7.25
N PRO A 403 4.75 -27.89 8.08
CA PRO A 403 4.12 -29.11 7.62
C PRO A 403 2.62 -28.95 7.27
N ILE A 404 2.05 -27.75 7.35
CA ILE A 404 0.67 -27.50 6.98
C ILE A 404 0.49 -27.76 5.49
N VAL A 405 -0.38 -28.71 5.17
CA VAL A 405 -0.88 -28.98 3.83
C VAL A 405 -2.40 -28.77 3.86
N PRO A 406 -2.90 -27.64 3.34
CA PRO A 406 -4.35 -27.39 3.31
C PRO A 406 -5.05 -28.40 2.41
N ASP A 407 -6.28 -28.77 2.78
CA ASP A 407 -7.11 -29.63 1.94
C ASP A 407 -7.34 -28.98 0.57
N GLY A 408 -7.10 -29.74 -0.49
CA GLY A 408 -7.27 -29.30 -1.86
C GLY A 408 -6.15 -28.40 -2.42
N ALA A 409 -5.08 -28.16 -1.66
CA ALA A 409 -3.93 -27.41 -2.12
C ALA A 409 -2.78 -28.30 -2.59
N VAL A 410 -2.11 -27.87 -3.67
CA VAL A 410 -0.75 -28.32 -4.02
C VAL A 410 0.23 -27.38 -3.33
N VAL A 411 1.10 -27.95 -2.49
CA VAL A 411 2.09 -27.19 -1.70
C VAL A 411 3.48 -27.33 -2.33
N GLN A 412 4.11 -26.19 -2.57
CA GLN A 412 5.51 -26.09 -2.98
C GLN A 412 6.30 -25.39 -1.86
N SER A 413 7.56 -25.76 -1.67
CA SER A 413 8.45 -25.11 -0.69
C SER A 413 9.78 -24.83 -1.37
N CYS A 414 10.40 -23.69 -1.04
CA CYS A 414 11.77 -23.45 -1.45
C CYS A 414 12.69 -24.52 -0.83
N PRO A 415 13.74 -24.95 -1.53
CA PRO A 415 14.73 -25.87 -0.97
C PRO A 415 15.30 -25.29 0.33
N ARG A 416 15.55 -26.17 1.31
CA ARG A 416 16.40 -25.79 2.45
C ARG A 416 17.83 -25.72 1.94
N ASN A 417 18.50 -24.57 2.05
CA ASN A 417 19.93 -24.44 1.86
C ASN A 417 20.67 -25.14 3.02
#